data_22b7180a909b718bce8171dda3e20416
#
_entry.id   22b7180a909b718bce8171dda3e20416
#
_cell.length_a   1.000
_cell.length_b   1.000
_cell.length_c   1.000
_cell.angle_alpha   90.00
_cell.angle_beta   90.00
_cell.angle_gamma   90.00
#
_symmetry.space_group_name_H-M   'P 1'
#
loop_
_entity.id
_entity.type
_entity.pdbx_description
1 polymer ?
#
loop_
_entity_poly.entity_id
_entity_poly.type
_entity_poly.pdbx_seq_one_letter_code
_entity_poly.pdbx_strand_id
1 'polypeptide(L)'
;MGLYRDLGSNPGVFRVLGSQLMARFPFGMLSIIVLLHIQLAYGDYTSAGIVLASQSVGQAVSGPLSSRLMGRWGMRPVLTVTSIACSVLLVVIAIVHLPLPIVTAIALLVGLTTPPITPAVRTMYPKLVPGKQLQALFSLDAAAQEIIWVIGPVVAVFVTSQFSTAAGLCVAAAFMLLGGAWFISSPALGKVKLLPSKRGLGAVLRYPTVVIGTIISFFFVASFAAIEAGIVAAFVGPNGGHGSIESGIVLAIFAGGSLVGGLLIGHREMRPWSPALRILVVLAGTAACLVSLNIWWLCVVLFIGGLGTAPTFAAVSNIVSSTVRFSETAEAYGWIGTGTLVGVATGSALAGVAIDLGGAHGAILVSAGLLVVCAIIALATLRWMPDLKGRSIEPPPETGTLTIPLP
;
A
#
# COMPACT_ATOMS: atom_id res chain seq x y z
N MET A 1 -7.37 8.62 23.16
CA MET A 1 -8.21 7.38 23.10
C MET A 1 -9.68 7.64 22.79
N GLY A 2 -10.27 8.79 23.11
CA GLY A 2 -11.67 9.13 22.81
C GLY A 2 -11.99 9.05 21.29
N LEU A 3 -11.11 9.57 20.43
CA LEU A 3 -11.34 9.70 18.99
C LEU A 3 -11.55 8.34 18.27
N TYR A 4 -10.83 7.30 18.69
CA TYR A 4 -11.00 5.93 18.15
C TYR A 4 -12.27 5.26 18.67
N ARG A 5 -12.70 5.59 19.91
CA ARG A 5 -13.98 5.13 20.44
C ARG A 5 -15.14 5.78 19.70
N ASP A 6 -15.00 7.06 19.35
CA ASP A 6 -15.99 7.81 18.59
C ASP A 6 -16.13 7.31 17.14
N LEU A 7 -15.05 6.73 16.54
CA LEU A 7 -15.14 6.04 15.26
C LEU A 7 -16.10 4.84 15.33
N GLY A 8 -16.15 4.15 16.47
CA GLY A 8 -17.03 3.03 16.69
C GLY A 8 -18.53 3.39 16.72
N SER A 9 -18.85 4.64 17.02
CA SER A 9 -20.24 5.13 17.03
C SER A 9 -20.79 5.39 15.62
N ASN A 10 -19.91 5.48 14.59
CA ASN A 10 -20.35 5.69 13.21
C ASN A 10 -20.75 4.34 12.58
N PRO A 11 -22.02 4.15 12.20
CA PRO A 11 -22.52 2.88 11.70
C PRO A 11 -21.80 2.50 10.38
N GLY A 12 -21.23 1.31 10.35
CA GLY A 12 -20.62 0.74 9.16
C GLY A 12 -19.11 0.95 9.02
N VAL A 13 -18.45 1.78 9.85
CA VAL A 13 -17.00 2.00 9.78
C VAL A 13 -16.22 0.71 9.97
N PHE A 14 -16.48 -0.05 11.04
CA PHE A 14 -15.79 -1.31 11.28
C PHE A 14 -16.11 -2.39 10.26
N ARG A 15 -17.34 -2.40 9.70
CA ARG A 15 -17.70 -3.30 8.60
C ARG A 15 -16.87 -2.99 7.34
N VAL A 16 -16.73 -1.71 7.00
CA VAL A 16 -15.92 -1.28 5.85
C VAL A 16 -14.44 -1.61 6.11
N LEU A 17 -13.92 -1.32 7.30
CA LEU A 17 -12.53 -1.65 7.66
C LEU A 17 -12.25 -3.16 7.59
N GLY A 18 -13.08 -3.99 8.22
CA GLY A 18 -12.89 -5.44 8.23
C GLY A 18 -13.02 -6.05 6.82
N SER A 19 -14.05 -5.67 6.06
CA SER A 19 -14.27 -6.21 4.73
C SER A 19 -13.18 -5.79 3.73
N GLN A 20 -12.72 -4.55 3.78
CA GLN A 20 -11.64 -4.09 2.91
C GLN A 20 -10.29 -4.73 3.26
N LEU A 21 -10.00 -4.96 4.55
CA LEU A 21 -8.80 -5.68 4.98
C LEU A 21 -8.80 -7.12 4.46
N MET A 22 -9.93 -7.82 4.60
CA MET A 22 -10.10 -9.17 4.06
C MET A 22 -9.91 -9.19 2.54
N ALA A 23 -10.49 -8.23 1.81
CA ALA A 23 -10.37 -8.15 0.36
C ALA A 23 -8.96 -7.78 -0.12
N ARG A 24 -8.16 -7.09 0.72
CA ARG A 24 -6.77 -6.71 0.44
C ARG A 24 -5.76 -7.72 0.94
N PHE A 25 -6.17 -8.67 1.78
CA PHE A 25 -5.28 -9.68 2.38
C PHE A 25 -4.45 -10.45 1.33
N PRO A 26 -5.00 -10.85 0.15
CA PRO A 26 -4.23 -11.49 -0.89
C PRO A 26 -2.99 -10.72 -1.36
N PHE A 27 -2.98 -9.39 -1.27
CA PHE A 27 -1.84 -8.59 -1.71
C PHE A 27 -0.56 -8.87 -0.91
N GLY A 28 -0.70 -9.26 0.38
CA GLY A 28 0.42 -9.69 1.20
C GLY A 28 0.90 -11.12 0.95
N MET A 29 0.11 -11.92 0.21
CA MET A 29 0.40 -13.34 -0.05
C MET A 29 0.90 -13.61 -1.48
N LEU A 30 0.32 -12.90 -2.46
CA LEU A 30 0.39 -13.28 -3.88
C LEU A 30 1.81 -13.32 -4.43
N SER A 31 2.69 -12.39 -4.05
CA SER A 31 4.06 -12.35 -4.56
C SER A 31 4.82 -13.64 -4.22
N ILE A 32 4.70 -14.12 -2.99
CA ILE A 32 5.37 -15.35 -2.52
C ILE A 32 4.75 -16.58 -3.18
N ILE A 33 3.40 -16.65 -3.21
CA ILE A 33 2.71 -17.81 -3.76
C ILE A 33 2.97 -17.95 -5.26
N VAL A 34 2.88 -16.85 -6.02
CA VAL A 34 3.16 -16.83 -7.47
C VAL A 34 4.62 -17.22 -7.73
N LEU A 35 5.56 -16.65 -6.98
CA LEU A 35 6.99 -16.99 -7.09
C LEU A 35 7.20 -18.49 -6.93
N LEU A 36 6.71 -19.08 -5.84
CA LEU A 36 6.87 -20.51 -5.55
C LEU A 36 6.13 -21.38 -6.57
N HIS A 37 4.93 -20.99 -6.98
CA HIS A 37 4.13 -21.78 -7.94
C HIS A 37 4.79 -21.83 -9.32
N ILE A 38 5.28 -20.71 -9.82
CA ILE A 38 5.94 -20.65 -11.11
C ILE A 38 7.31 -21.31 -11.08
N GLN A 39 8.08 -21.13 -10.00
CA GLN A 39 9.37 -21.80 -9.83
C GLN A 39 9.20 -23.34 -9.83
N LEU A 40 8.17 -23.86 -9.16
CA LEU A 40 7.88 -25.31 -9.17
C LEU A 40 7.39 -25.79 -10.54
N ALA A 41 6.60 -24.98 -11.26
CA ALA A 41 6.04 -25.38 -12.55
C ALA A 41 7.07 -25.38 -13.69
N TYR A 42 8.02 -24.43 -13.69
CA TYR A 42 8.99 -24.24 -14.78
C TYR A 42 10.43 -24.54 -14.41
N GLY A 43 10.73 -24.76 -13.11
CA GLY A 43 12.04 -25.19 -12.63
C GLY A 43 13.03 -24.08 -12.38
N ASP A 44 12.69 -22.80 -12.62
CA ASP A 44 13.61 -21.68 -12.47
C ASP A 44 12.95 -20.40 -11.89
N TYR A 45 13.75 -19.59 -11.21
CA TYR A 45 13.32 -18.30 -10.63
C TYR A 45 13.22 -17.16 -11.66
N THR A 46 13.89 -17.30 -12.81
CA THR A 46 13.83 -16.30 -13.89
C THR A 46 12.42 -16.24 -14.46
N SER A 47 11.82 -17.38 -14.74
CA SER A 47 10.41 -17.50 -15.17
C SER A 47 9.47 -16.89 -14.13
N ALA A 48 9.69 -17.16 -12.84
CA ALA A 48 8.91 -16.57 -11.76
C ALA A 48 9.03 -15.04 -11.73
N GLY A 49 10.25 -14.52 -11.89
CA GLY A 49 10.51 -13.09 -11.96
C GLY A 49 9.79 -12.41 -13.14
N ILE A 50 9.82 -13.03 -14.33
CA ILE A 50 9.12 -12.52 -15.53
C ILE A 50 7.62 -12.44 -15.29
N VAL A 51 7.01 -13.48 -14.71
CA VAL A 51 5.57 -13.53 -14.42
C VAL A 51 5.18 -12.47 -13.38
N LEU A 52 5.96 -12.33 -12.29
CA LEU A 52 5.72 -11.30 -11.27
C LEU A 52 5.91 -9.87 -11.81
N ALA A 53 6.92 -9.65 -12.64
CA ALA A 53 7.14 -8.36 -13.29
C ALA A 53 5.96 -8.00 -14.19
N SER A 54 5.46 -8.96 -14.99
CA SER A 54 4.29 -8.77 -15.86
C SER A 54 3.03 -8.42 -15.04
N GLN A 55 2.78 -9.14 -13.95
CA GLN A 55 1.69 -8.84 -13.02
C GLN A 55 1.81 -7.43 -12.43
N SER A 56 3.02 -7.03 -12.03
CA SER A 56 3.28 -5.71 -11.45
C SER A 56 3.04 -4.58 -12.45
N VAL A 57 3.43 -4.76 -13.72
CA VAL A 57 3.11 -3.82 -14.81
C VAL A 57 1.59 -3.67 -14.97
N GLY A 58 0.87 -4.79 -14.98
CA GLY A 58 -0.60 -4.77 -15.03
C GLY A 58 -1.21 -3.99 -13.87
N GLN A 59 -0.73 -4.22 -12.64
CA GLN A 59 -1.19 -3.52 -11.44
C GLN A 59 -0.93 -2.01 -11.51
N ALA A 60 0.25 -1.60 -11.99
CA ALA A 60 0.61 -0.19 -12.11
C ALA A 60 -0.33 0.57 -13.05
N VAL A 61 -0.76 -0.07 -14.14
CA VAL A 61 -1.74 0.48 -15.09
C VAL A 61 -3.16 0.43 -14.52
N SER A 62 -3.50 -0.65 -13.81
CA SER A 62 -4.84 -0.88 -13.24
C SER A 62 -5.26 0.23 -12.28
N GLY A 63 -4.36 0.74 -11.45
CA GLY A 63 -4.68 1.70 -10.40
C GLY A 63 -5.45 2.93 -10.92
N PRO A 64 -4.87 3.77 -11.78
CA PRO A 64 -5.54 4.95 -12.33
C PRO A 64 -6.73 4.59 -13.23
N LEU A 65 -6.60 3.53 -14.05
CA LEU A 65 -7.62 3.12 -15.00
C LEU A 65 -8.90 2.65 -14.30
N SER A 66 -8.78 1.70 -13.39
CA SER A 66 -9.92 1.14 -12.64
C SER A 66 -10.57 2.19 -11.74
N SER A 67 -9.75 3.07 -11.14
CA SER A 67 -10.25 4.19 -10.34
C SER A 67 -11.12 5.13 -11.16
N ARG A 68 -10.72 5.41 -12.40
CA ARG A 68 -11.51 6.23 -13.31
C ARG A 68 -12.78 5.53 -13.79
N LEU A 69 -12.70 4.22 -14.07
CA LEU A 69 -13.88 3.42 -14.42
C LEU A 69 -14.91 3.42 -13.29
N MET A 70 -14.48 3.45 -12.01
CA MET A 70 -15.37 3.62 -10.86
C MET A 70 -16.16 4.93 -10.91
N GLY A 71 -15.56 6.01 -11.39
CA GLY A 71 -16.25 7.29 -11.61
C GLY A 71 -17.29 7.22 -12.73
N ARG A 72 -17.04 6.43 -13.80
CA ARG A 72 -17.93 6.33 -14.98
C ARG A 72 -19.06 5.30 -14.79
N TRP A 73 -18.74 4.13 -14.26
CA TRP A 73 -19.67 2.99 -14.16
C TRP A 73 -20.14 2.75 -12.74
N GLY A 74 -19.55 3.45 -11.76
CA GLY A 74 -19.83 3.25 -10.34
C GLY A 74 -18.86 2.27 -9.70
N MET A 75 -18.72 2.37 -8.37
CA MET A 75 -17.79 1.54 -7.61
C MET A 75 -18.17 0.05 -7.63
N ARG A 76 -19.45 -0.26 -7.40
CA ARG A 76 -19.91 -1.67 -7.30
C ARG A 76 -19.63 -2.49 -8.55
N PRO A 77 -20.05 -2.08 -9.78
CA PRO A 77 -19.80 -2.86 -10.98
C PRO A 77 -18.32 -3.10 -11.23
N VAL A 78 -17.49 -2.04 -11.08
CA VAL A 78 -16.05 -2.13 -11.33
C VAL A 78 -15.40 -3.10 -10.34
N LEU A 79 -15.68 -2.95 -9.04
CA LEU A 79 -15.14 -3.85 -8.01
C LEU A 79 -15.59 -5.30 -8.22
N THR A 80 -16.85 -5.53 -8.62
CA THR A 80 -17.37 -6.87 -8.88
C THR A 80 -16.67 -7.51 -10.07
N VAL A 81 -16.61 -6.82 -11.21
CA VAL A 81 -15.98 -7.35 -12.42
C VAL A 81 -14.49 -7.61 -12.19
N THR A 82 -13.78 -6.66 -11.58
CA THR A 82 -12.34 -6.81 -11.35
C THR A 82 -12.03 -7.92 -10.32
N SER A 83 -12.81 -8.03 -9.25
CA SER A 83 -12.61 -9.11 -8.25
C SER A 83 -12.88 -10.49 -8.85
N ILE A 84 -13.95 -10.65 -9.63
CA ILE A 84 -14.26 -11.93 -10.28
C ILE A 84 -13.18 -12.27 -11.33
N ALA A 85 -12.85 -11.33 -12.23
CA ALA A 85 -11.87 -11.55 -13.27
C ALA A 85 -10.50 -11.92 -12.69
N CYS A 86 -10.01 -11.15 -11.71
CA CYS A 86 -8.73 -11.41 -11.06
C CYS A 86 -8.72 -12.79 -10.39
N SER A 87 -9.78 -13.15 -9.65
CA SER A 87 -9.87 -14.44 -8.97
C SER A 87 -9.95 -15.60 -9.94
N VAL A 88 -10.70 -15.49 -11.03
CA VAL A 88 -10.77 -16.54 -12.07
C VAL A 88 -9.41 -16.73 -12.73
N LEU A 89 -8.70 -15.65 -13.06
CA LEU A 89 -7.37 -15.72 -13.66
C LEU A 89 -6.34 -16.35 -12.71
N LEU A 90 -6.40 -16.06 -11.40
CA LEU A 90 -5.56 -16.70 -10.39
C LEU A 90 -5.83 -18.21 -10.30
N VAL A 91 -7.10 -18.62 -10.35
CA VAL A 91 -7.49 -20.04 -10.36
C VAL A 91 -7.02 -20.73 -11.64
N VAL A 92 -7.09 -20.05 -12.79
CA VAL A 92 -6.56 -20.59 -14.07
C VAL A 92 -5.06 -20.84 -13.96
N ILE A 93 -4.27 -19.90 -13.41
CA ILE A 93 -2.83 -20.12 -13.17
C ILE A 93 -2.61 -21.30 -12.22
N ALA A 94 -3.47 -21.46 -11.20
CA ALA A 94 -3.32 -22.50 -10.19
C ALA A 94 -3.51 -23.94 -10.71
N ILE A 95 -4.44 -24.13 -11.68
CA ILE A 95 -4.90 -25.47 -12.07
C ILE A 95 -4.52 -25.87 -13.50
N VAL A 96 -4.17 -24.92 -14.36
CA VAL A 96 -3.90 -25.18 -15.77
C VAL A 96 -2.40 -25.04 -16.06
N HIS A 97 -1.77 -26.14 -16.52
CA HIS A 97 -0.39 -26.09 -16.98
C HIS A 97 -0.34 -25.48 -18.39
N LEU A 98 0.14 -24.25 -18.47
CA LEU A 98 0.21 -23.47 -19.70
C LEU A 98 1.66 -23.14 -20.05
N PRO A 99 2.01 -22.94 -21.33
CA PRO A 99 3.33 -22.42 -21.70
C PRO A 99 3.63 -21.07 -21.03
N LEU A 100 4.90 -20.82 -20.67
CA LEU A 100 5.33 -19.61 -19.95
C LEU A 100 4.83 -18.29 -20.58
N PRO A 101 4.86 -18.08 -21.91
CA PRO A 101 4.33 -16.84 -22.49
C PRO A 101 2.84 -16.61 -22.20
N ILE A 102 2.05 -17.68 -22.16
CA ILE A 102 0.60 -17.59 -21.88
C ILE A 102 0.38 -17.26 -20.41
N VAL A 103 1.11 -17.90 -19.48
CA VAL A 103 1.01 -17.59 -18.04
C VAL A 103 1.47 -16.15 -17.77
N THR A 104 2.51 -15.67 -18.44
CA THR A 104 2.97 -14.29 -18.36
C THR A 104 1.89 -13.30 -18.82
N ALA A 105 1.20 -13.61 -19.93
CA ALA A 105 0.07 -12.80 -20.40
C ALA A 105 -1.12 -12.83 -19.43
N ILE A 106 -1.43 -14.02 -18.86
CA ILE A 106 -2.46 -14.13 -17.83
C ILE A 106 -2.08 -13.34 -16.57
N ALA A 107 -0.82 -13.37 -16.15
CA ALA A 107 -0.34 -12.59 -15.01
C ALA A 107 -0.47 -11.08 -15.25
N LEU A 108 -0.19 -10.59 -16.47
CA LEU A 108 -0.50 -9.21 -16.86
C LEU A 108 -1.99 -8.89 -16.68
N LEU A 109 -2.87 -9.79 -17.12
CA LEU A 109 -4.32 -9.62 -16.94
C LEU A 109 -4.74 -9.69 -15.47
N VAL A 110 -4.13 -10.54 -14.64
CA VAL A 110 -4.32 -10.55 -13.17
C VAL A 110 -3.99 -9.17 -12.62
N GLY A 111 -2.84 -8.61 -13.02
CA GLY A 111 -2.44 -7.26 -12.63
C GLY A 111 -3.46 -6.20 -13.07
N LEU A 112 -3.85 -6.20 -14.35
CA LEU A 112 -4.81 -5.26 -14.92
C LEU A 112 -6.20 -5.35 -14.28
N THR A 113 -6.60 -6.54 -13.85
CA THR A 113 -7.90 -6.78 -13.20
C THR A 113 -7.82 -6.73 -11.68
N THR A 114 -6.67 -6.36 -11.09
CA THR A 114 -6.56 -6.17 -9.65
C THR A 114 -7.62 -5.17 -9.15
N PRO A 115 -8.50 -5.57 -8.20
CA PRO A 115 -9.60 -4.72 -7.77
C PRO A 115 -9.09 -3.48 -7.04
N PRO A 116 -9.58 -2.27 -7.40
CA PRO A 116 -9.13 -0.99 -6.85
C PRO A 116 -9.73 -0.71 -5.46
N ILE A 117 -9.54 -1.64 -4.50
CA ILE A 117 -10.17 -1.56 -3.18
C ILE A 117 -9.62 -0.38 -2.39
N THR A 118 -8.29 -0.16 -2.40
CA THR A 118 -7.67 0.97 -1.69
C THR A 118 -8.17 2.33 -2.19
N PRO A 119 -8.19 2.63 -3.50
CA PRO A 119 -8.79 3.86 -4.00
C PRO A 119 -10.26 3.99 -3.63
N ALA A 120 -11.04 2.91 -3.74
CA ALA A 120 -12.46 2.90 -3.42
C ALA A 120 -12.70 3.26 -1.95
N VAL A 121 -12.06 2.55 -1.02
CA VAL A 121 -12.28 2.74 0.41
C VAL A 121 -11.81 4.11 0.89
N ARG A 122 -10.64 4.57 0.44
CA ARG A 122 -10.12 5.89 0.83
C ARG A 122 -10.96 7.04 0.29
N THR A 123 -11.58 6.88 -0.88
CA THR A 123 -12.54 7.84 -1.42
C THR A 123 -13.85 7.85 -0.63
N MET A 124 -14.22 6.72 -0.03
CA MET A 124 -15.43 6.63 0.80
C MET A 124 -15.25 7.25 2.20
N TYR A 125 -14.07 7.22 2.79
CA TYR A 125 -13.82 7.64 4.17
C TYR A 125 -14.35 9.04 4.50
N PRO A 126 -14.19 10.09 3.64
CA PRO A 126 -14.76 11.41 3.90
C PRO A 126 -16.30 11.45 3.95
N LYS A 127 -16.96 10.39 3.45
CA LYS A 127 -18.43 10.27 3.49
C LYS A 127 -18.92 9.36 4.63
N LEU A 128 -18.00 8.66 5.31
CA LEU A 128 -18.33 7.73 6.41
C LEU A 128 -18.23 8.40 7.77
N VAL A 129 -17.32 9.36 7.95
CA VAL A 129 -17.04 10.00 9.23
C VAL A 129 -16.94 11.51 9.08
N PRO A 130 -17.24 12.29 10.12
CA PRO A 130 -16.99 13.74 10.15
C PRO A 130 -15.49 14.05 9.98
N GLY A 131 -15.16 15.18 9.37
CA GLY A 131 -13.79 15.58 9.05
C GLY A 131 -12.80 15.53 10.22
N LYS A 132 -13.26 15.78 11.45
CA LYS A 132 -12.45 15.65 12.69
C LYS A 132 -11.99 14.22 12.97
N GLN A 133 -12.74 13.21 12.52
CA GLN A 133 -12.43 11.80 12.73
C GLN A 133 -11.70 11.18 11.53
N LEU A 134 -11.69 11.86 10.38
CA LEU A 134 -11.16 11.33 9.13
C LEU A 134 -9.67 11.01 9.21
N GLN A 135 -8.89 11.88 9.87
CA GLN A 135 -7.47 11.66 10.08
C GLN A 135 -7.20 10.40 10.93
N ALA A 136 -8.00 10.18 11.98
CA ALA A 136 -7.90 8.97 12.79
C ALA A 136 -8.26 7.71 11.99
N LEU A 137 -9.27 7.82 11.10
CA LEU A 137 -9.67 6.70 10.24
C LEU A 137 -8.58 6.34 9.22
N PHE A 138 -7.93 7.32 8.57
CA PHE A 138 -6.79 7.06 7.68
C PHE A 138 -5.60 6.45 8.43
N SER A 139 -5.35 6.90 9.67
CA SER A 139 -4.28 6.33 10.50
C SER A 139 -4.56 4.90 10.90
N LEU A 140 -5.82 4.59 11.25
CA LEU A 140 -6.25 3.24 11.58
C LEU A 140 -6.18 2.31 10.35
N ASP A 141 -6.57 2.80 9.16
CA ASP A 141 -6.46 2.06 7.90
C ASP A 141 -4.99 1.75 7.58
N ALA A 142 -4.10 2.75 7.70
CA ALA A 142 -2.68 2.56 7.46
C ALA A 142 -2.06 1.56 8.45
N ALA A 143 -2.37 1.68 9.74
CA ALA A 143 -1.89 0.74 10.76
C ALA A 143 -2.44 -0.68 10.55
N ALA A 144 -3.72 -0.81 10.20
CA ALA A 144 -4.34 -2.09 9.94
C ALA A 144 -3.79 -2.77 8.66
N GLN A 145 -3.29 -1.98 7.71
CA GLN A 145 -2.63 -2.51 6.52
C GLN A 145 -1.32 -3.24 6.86
N GLU A 146 -0.61 -2.86 7.93
CA GLU A 146 0.59 -3.56 8.39
C GLU A 146 0.29 -5.03 8.73
N ILE A 147 -0.91 -5.33 9.23
CA ILE A 147 -1.35 -6.71 9.50
C ILE A 147 -1.28 -7.57 8.23
N ILE A 148 -1.64 -7.01 7.07
CA ILE A 148 -1.61 -7.71 5.78
C ILE A 148 -0.17 -8.07 5.41
N TRP A 149 0.77 -7.14 5.61
CA TRP A 149 2.18 -7.34 5.27
C TRP A 149 2.92 -8.27 6.23
N VAL A 150 2.47 -8.37 7.48
CA VAL A 150 3.05 -9.30 8.49
C VAL A 150 2.44 -10.68 8.36
N ILE A 151 1.11 -10.79 8.34
CA ILE A 151 0.42 -12.09 8.39
C ILE A 151 0.33 -12.72 6.99
N GLY A 152 0.23 -11.90 5.93
CA GLY A 152 0.11 -12.39 4.56
C GLY A 152 1.22 -13.38 4.16
N PRO A 153 2.51 -13.04 4.28
CA PRO A 153 3.62 -13.94 4.01
C PRO A 153 3.58 -15.23 4.85
N VAL A 154 3.23 -15.12 6.13
CA VAL A 154 3.11 -16.29 7.03
C VAL A 154 2.04 -17.24 6.54
N VAL A 155 0.86 -16.73 6.20
CA VAL A 155 -0.24 -17.56 5.66
C VAL A 155 0.14 -18.12 4.28
N ALA A 156 0.81 -17.34 3.44
CA ALA A 156 1.29 -17.80 2.13
C ALA A 156 2.21 -19.02 2.28
N VAL A 157 3.26 -18.90 3.11
CA VAL A 157 4.21 -19.99 3.36
C VAL A 157 3.52 -21.18 4.01
N PHE A 158 2.67 -20.96 5.00
CA PHE A 158 1.93 -22.04 5.68
C PHE A 158 1.07 -22.83 4.68
N VAL A 159 0.24 -22.15 3.88
CA VAL A 159 -0.65 -22.83 2.93
C VAL A 159 0.15 -23.55 1.84
N THR A 160 1.20 -22.92 1.32
CA THR A 160 2.03 -23.53 0.25
C THR A 160 2.83 -24.73 0.74
N SER A 161 3.31 -24.71 1.98
CA SER A 161 4.09 -25.80 2.57
C SER A 161 3.25 -26.97 3.05
N GLN A 162 2.05 -26.72 3.61
CA GLN A 162 1.19 -27.76 4.15
C GLN A 162 0.29 -28.42 3.09
N PHE A 163 -0.06 -27.70 2.04
CA PHE A 163 -0.98 -28.22 1.01
C PHE A 163 -0.31 -28.19 -0.38
N SER A 164 -0.30 -27.04 -1.05
CA SER A 164 0.37 -26.86 -2.33
C SER A 164 0.40 -25.35 -2.70
N THR A 165 1.24 -24.99 -3.66
CA THR A 165 1.25 -23.65 -4.22
C THR A 165 -0.03 -23.32 -4.98
N ALA A 166 -0.65 -24.30 -5.64
CA ALA A 166 -1.97 -24.17 -6.28
C ALA A 166 -3.07 -23.88 -5.24
N ALA A 167 -3.07 -24.60 -4.10
CA ALA A 167 -3.97 -24.30 -2.99
C ALA A 167 -3.77 -22.87 -2.46
N GLY A 168 -2.54 -22.39 -2.39
CA GLY A 168 -2.22 -21.01 -2.03
C GLY A 168 -2.88 -19.99 -2.95
N LEU A 169 -2.79 -20.17 -4.27
CA LEU A 169 -3.45 -19.31 -5.26
C LEU A 169 -4.99 -19.35 -5.12
N CYS A 170 -5.56 -20.54 -4.90
CA CYS A 170 -7.00 -20.68 -4.68
C CYS A 170 -7.47 -19.99 -3.39
N VAL A 171 -6.68 -20.08 -2.31
CA VAL A 171 -6.96 -19.38 -1.05
C VAL A 171 -6.90 -17.86 -1.26
N ALA A 172 -5.89 -17.35 -1.97
CA ALA A 172 -5.81 -15.94 -2.31
C ALA A 172 -7.02 -15.47 -3.15
N ALA A 173 -7.43 -16.26 -4.15
CA ALA A 173 -8.62 -16.00 -4.95
C ALA A 173 -9.90 -16.01 -4.10
N ALA A 174 -10.02 -16.94 -3.15
CA ALA A 174 -11.17 -17.01 -2.24
C ALA A 174 -11.25 -15.78 -1.31
N PHE A 175 -10.13 -15.36 -0.72
CA PHE A 175 -10.09 -14.12 0.08
C PHE A 175 -10.49 -12.89 -0.75
N MET A 176 -10.04 -12.81 -1.99
CA MET A 176 -10.38 -11.71 -2.91
C MET A 176 -11.88 -11.70 -3.24
N LEU A 177 -12.46 -12.86 -3.54
CA LEU A 177 -13.90 -12.97 -3.83
C LEU A 177 -14.76 -12.72 -2.61
N LEU A 178 -14.48 -13.42 -1.50
CA LEU A 178 -15.29 -13.33 -0.29
C LEU A 178 -15.14 -11.95 0.38
N GLY A 179 -13.91 -11.47 0.53
CA GLY A 179 -13.62 -10.14 1.06
C GLY A 179 -14.18 -9.05 0.15
N GLY A 180 -14.01 -9.19 -1.18
CA GLY A 180 -14.59 -8.31 -2.18
C GLY A 180 -16.11 -8.28 -2.13
N ALA A 181 -16.77 -9.45 -2.08
CA ALA A 181 -18.22 -9.55 -1.95
C ALA A 181 -18.74 -8.91 -0.65
N TRP A 182 -18.05 -9.16 0.46
CA TRP A 182 -18.37 -8.53 1.75
C TRP A 182 -18.22 -7.01 1.69
N PHE A 183 -17.14 -6.50 1.08
CA PHE A 183 -16.93 -5.07 0.90
C PHE A 183 -17.99 -4.45 0.00
N ILE A 184 -18.27 -5.06 -1.16
CA ILE A 184 -19.25 -4.60 -2.15
C ILE A 184 -20.68 -4.61 -1.59
N SER A 185 -21.00 -5.58 -0.71
CA SER A 185 -22.30 -5.66 -0.03
C SER A 185 -22.49 -4.59 1.06
N SER A 186 -21.44 -3.80 1.38
CA SER A 186 -21.56 -2.73 2.37
C SER A 186 -22.60 -1.68 1.92
N PRO A 187 -23.59 -1.34 2.76
CA PRO A 187 -24.55 -0.27 2.46
C PRO A 187 -23.86 1.09 2.25
N ALA A 188 -22.71 1.30 2.90
CA ALA A 188 -21.93 2.52 2.77
C ALA A 188 -21.42 2.74 1.33
N LEU A 189 -21.05 1.68 0.62
CA LEU A 189 -20.61 1.76 -0.78
C LEU A 189 -21.73 2.24 -1.71
N GLY A 190 -22.98 1.88 -1.43
CA GLY A 190 -24.13 2.32 -2.23
C GLY A 190 -24.53 3.78 -2.03
N LYS A 191 -24.12 4.39 -0.91
CA LYS A 191 -24.40 5.80 -0.61
C LYS A 191 -23.42 6.76 -1.28
N VAL A 192 -22.27 6.28 -1.70
CA VAL A 192 -21.22 7.09 -2.32
C VAL A 192 -21.37 7.04 -3.84
N LYS A 193 -21.94 8.09 -4.42
CA LYS A 193 -21.99 8.28 -5.88
C LYS A 193 -20.78 9.09 -6.30
N LEU A 194 -19.87 8.49 -7.06
CA LEU A 194 -18.82 9.20 -7.76
C LEU A 194 -19.42 9.83 -9.01
N LEU A 195 -19.24 11.12 -9.17
CA LEU A 195 -19.58 11.79 -10.42
C LEU A 195 -18.45 11.50 -11.42
N PRO A 196 -18.78 11.21 -12.70
CA PRO A 196 -17.75 11.00 -13.71
C PRO A 196 -16.90 12.25 -13.83
N SER A 197 -15.59 12.12 -13.73
CA SER A 197 -14.71 13.24 -14.05
C SER A 197 -14.85 13.57 -15.55
N LYS A 198 -15.19 14.83 -15.85
CA LYS A 198 -15.29 15.32 -17.24
C LYS A 198 -13.91 15.51 -17.89
N ARG A 199 -12.83 15.32 -17.13
CA ARG A 199 -11.45 15.57 -17.56
C ARG A 199 -10.76 14.29 -18.01
N GLY A 200 -9.73 14.41 -18.85
CA GLY A 200 -8.92 13.29 -19.36
C GLY A 200 -8.21 12.51 -18.26
N LEU A 201 -7.84 11.26 -18.53
CA LEU A 201 -7.00 10.44 -17.63
C LEU A 201 -5.68 11.20 -17.36
N GLY A 202 -5.22 11.21 -16.10
CA GLY A 202 -4.05 11.97 -15.68
C GLY A 202 -4.31 13.45 -15.37
N ALA A 203 -5.54 13.94 -15.57
CA ALA A 203 -5.87 15.33 -15.23
C ALA A 203 -5.63 15.67 -13.75
N VAL A 204 -5.67 14.67 -12.87
CA VAL A 204 -5.36 14.82 -11.43
C VAL A 204 -3.89 15.15 -11.17
N LEU A 205 -2.99 14.84 -12.09
CA LEU A 205 -1.56 15.17 -11.97
C LEU A 205 -1.27 16.68 -12.05
N ARG A 206 -2.24 17.48 -12.43
CA ARG A 206 -2.14 18.96 -12.33
C ARG A 206 -2.21 19.46 -10.87
N TYR A 207 -2.72 18.66 -9.94
CA TYR A 207 -2.65 18.98 -8.52
C TYR A 207 -1.24 18.69 -8.01
N PRO A 208 -0.47 19.72 -7.60
CA PRO A 208 0.90 19.48 -7.10
C PRO A 208 0.93 18.48 -5.95
N THR A 209 -0.10 18.47 -5.11
CA THR A 209 -0.23 17.55 -3.98
C THR A 209 -0.36 16.09 -4.39
N VAL A 210 -0.99 15.78 -5.53
CA VAL A 210 -1.06 14.41 -6.07
C VAL A 210 0.29 13.97 -6.59
N VAL A 211 0.97 14.83 -7.35
CA VAL A 211 2.31 14.54 -7.88
C VAL A 211 3.29 14.33 -6.73
N ILE A 212 3.32 15.25 -5.76
CA ILE A 212 4.18 15.16 -4.58
C ILE A 212 3.85 13.91 -3.77
N GLY A 213 2.57 13.63 -3.52
CA GLY A 213 2.14 12.43 -2.81
C GLY A 213 2.55 11.14 -3.52
N THR A 214 2.47 11.09 -4.85
CA THR A 214 2.93 9.95 -5.66
C THR A 214 4.44 9.77 -5.58
N ILE A 215 5.21 10.85 -5.69
CA ILE A 215 6.67 10.81 -5.60
C ILE A 215 7.13 10.44 -4.18
N ILE A 216 6.53 11.00 -3.14
CA ILE A 216 6.80 10.62 -1.75
C ILE A 216 6.50 9.13 -1.55
N SER A 217 5.35 8.65 -2.02
CA SER A 217 4.99 7.23 -1.90
C SER A 217 5.96 6.32 -2.64
N PHE A 218 6.43 6.73 -3.82
CA PHE A 218 7.45 6.02 -4.59
C PHE A 218 8.75 5.85 -3.80
N PHE A 219 9.39 6.93 -3.38
CA PHE A 219 10.67 6.87 -2.66
C PHE A 219 10.53 6.21 -1.29
N PHE A 220 9.44 6.48 -0.61
CA PHE A 220 9.15 5.94 0.72
C PHE A 220 9.01 4.42 0.67
N VAL A 221 8.24 3.88 -0.28
CA VAL A 221 8.04 2.43 -0.42
C VAL A 221 9.24 1.76 -1.05
N ALA A 222 9.97 2.43 -1.95
CA ALA A 222 11.24 1.93 -2.45
C ALA A 222 12.25 1.71 -1.31
N SER A 223 12.29 2.61 -0.32
CA SER A 223 13.13 2.44 0.85
C SER A 223 12.73 1.23 1.70
N PHE A 224 11.42 0.92 1.79
CA PHE A 224 10.93 -0.28 2.48
C PHE A 224 11.43 -1.54 1.82
N ALA A 225 11.27 -1.66 0.50
CA ALA A 225 11.74 -2.82 -0.23
C ALA A 225 13.25 -3.02 -0.06
N ALA A 226 14.00 -1.92 0.00
CA ALA A 226 15.44 -1.97 0.21
C ALA A 226 15.84 -2.39 1.63
N ILE A 227 15.18 -1.84 2.68
CA ILE A 227 15.49 -2.23 4.07
C ILE A 227 15.07 -3.66 4.35
N GLU A 228 13.93 -4.11 3.83
CA GLU A 228 13.47 -5.49 3.94
C GLU A 228 14.49 -6.47 3.37
N ALA A 229 14.97 -6.23 2.14
CA ALA A 229 16.01 -7.03 1.51
C ALA A 229 17.33 -6.99 2.32
N GLY A 230 17.72 -5.83 2.82
CA GLY A 230 18.91 -5.66 3.64
C GLY A 230 18.85 -6.43 4.96
N ILE A 231 17.70 -6.41 5.65
CA ILE A 231 17.50 -7.16 6.90
C ILE A 231 17.52 -8.67 6.62
N VAL A 232 16.86 -9.12 5.54
CA VAL A 232 16.93 -10.56 5.15
C VAL A 232 18.37 -10.96 4.86
N ALA A 233 19.12 -10.16 4.11
CA ALA A 233 20.53 -10.42 3.78
C ALA A 233 21.45 -10.41 5.03
N ALA A 234 21.12 -9.62 6.07
CA ALA A 234 21.90 -9.56 7.30
C ALA A 234 21.90 -10.89 8.09
N PHE A 235 20.85 -11.71 7.91
CA PHE A 235 20.68 -12.98 8.63
C PHE A 235 20.75 -14.21 7.72
N VAL A 236 21.25 -14.06 6.49
CA VAL A 236 21.55 -15.22 5.63
C VAL A 236 22.78 -15.93 6.19
N GLY A 237 22.61 -17.18 6.60
CA GLY A 237 23.72 -18.00 7.12
C GLY A 237 24.74 -18.40 6.04
N PRO A 238 25.94 -18.89 6.43
CA PRO A 238 27.02 -19.28 5.51
C PRO A 238 26.62 -20.33 4.46
N ASN A 239 25.54 -21.05 4.68
CA ASN A 239 25.06 -22.14 3.80
C ASN A 239 23.92 -21.68 2.86
N GLY A 240 23.68 -20.38 2.70
CA GLY A 240 22.70 -19.85 1.76
C GLY A 240 21.23 -20.15 2.12
N GLY A 241 20.95 -20.46 3.39
CA GLY A 241 19.58 -20.69 3.89
C GLY A 241 18.75 -19.42 3.76
N HIS A 242 17.54 -19.56 3.20
CA HIS A 242 16.60 -18.45 3.06
C HIS A 242 16.22 -17.89 4.43
N GLY A 243 16.33 -16.57 4.58
CA GLY A 243 15.91 -15.68 5.65
C GLY A 243 15.61 -16.35 7.00
N SER A 244 16.46 -16.08 7.96
CA SER A 244 16.32 -16.67 9.30
C SER A 244 15.08 -16.16 10.04
N ILE A 245 14.66 -16.83 11.07
CA ILE A 245 13.60 -16.41 12.00
C ILE A 245 13.90 -14.99 12.53
N GLU A 246 15.18 -14.67 12.71
CA GLU A 246 15.65 -13.36 13.18
C GLU A 246 15.23 -12.21 12.25
N SER A 247 15.34 -12.37 10.94
CA SER A 247 14.89 -11.35 9.99
C SER A 247 13.39 -11.12 10.09
N GLY A 248 12.62 -12.21 10.24
CA GLY A 248 11.17 -12.12 10.45
C GLY A 248 10.80 -11.37 11.74
N ILE A 249 11.51 -11.63 12.84
CA ILE A 249 11.30 -10.94 14.13
C ILE A 249 11.58 -9.43 13.98
N VAL A 250 12.70 -9.06 13.38
CA VAL A 250 13.08 -7.66 13.18
C VAL A 250 12.05 -6.92 12.33
N LEU A 251 11.58 -7.51 11.23
CA LEU A 251 10.56 -6.92 10.37
C LEU A 251 9.19 -6.84 11.07
N ALA A 252 8.83 -7.85 11.86
CA ALA A 252 7.61 -7.82 12.66
C ALA A 252 7.64 -6.71 13.72
N ILE A 253 8.78 -6.47 14.36
CA ILE A 253 8.96 -5.37 15.34
C ILE A 253 8.88 -4.01 14.64
N PHE A 254 9.46 -3.87 13.43
CA PHE A 254 9.31 -2.67 12.61
C PHE A 254 7.83 -2.38 12.28
N ALA A 255 7.08 -3.40 11.86
CA ALA A 255 5.65 -3.29 11.60
C ALA A 255 4.85 -2.98 12.90
N GLY A 256 5.27 -3.54 14.04
CA GLY A 256 4.75 -3.18 15.36
C GLY A 256 4.96 -1.71 15.69
N GLY A 257 6.14 -1.16 15.39
CA GLY A 257 6.43 0.28 15.51
C GLY A 257 5.49 1.11 14.63
N SER A 258 5.27 0.69 13.36
CA SER A 258 4.34 1.34 12.43
C SER A 258 2.90 1.36 12.98
N LEU A 259 2.43 0.24 13.49
CA LEU A 259 1.11 0.13 14.13
C LEU A 259 0.99 1.10 15.32
N VAL A 260 1.95 1.09 16.23
CA VAL A 260 1.97 1.99 17.40
C VAL A 260 2.01 3.44 16.96
N GLY A 261 2.87 3.78 16.00
CA GLY A 261 2.97 5.12 15.43
C GLY A 261 1.67 5.60 14.79
N GLY A 262 1.00 4.73 14.03
CA GLY A 262 -0.31 5.00 13.45
C GLY A 262 -1.36 5.34 14.50
N LEU A 263 -1.43 4.56 15.57
CA LEU A 263 -2.39 4.75 16.66
C LEU A 263 -2.10 5.98 17.52
N LEU A 264 -0.83 6.26 17.83
CA LEU A 264 -0.45 7.32 18.78
C LEU A 264 -0.21 8.68 18.10
N ILE A 265 0.35 8.68 16.88
CA ILE A 265 0.82 9.90 16.20
C ILE A 265 -0.08 10.25 15.02
N GLY A 266 -0.66 9.24 14.35
CA GLY A 266 -1.39 9.40 13.10
C GLY A 266 -2.61 10.31 13.20
N HIS A 267 -3.23 10.43 14.37
CA HIS A 267 -4.40 11.28 14.63
C HIS A 267 -4.05 12.74 14.97
N ARG A 268 -2.74 13.07 15.13
CA ARG A 268 -2.34 14.45 15.44
C ARG A 268 -2.57 15.37 14.26
N GLU A 269 -2.94 16.61 14.57
CA GLU A 269 -3.15 17.68 13.57
C GLU A 269 -1.96 17.78 12.62
N MET A 270 -2.27 17.90 11.32
CA MET A 270 -1.26 17.92 10.27
C MET A 270 -0.90 19.35 9.91
N ARG A 271 0.39 19.66 10.05
CA ARG A 271 1.01 20.88 9.56
C ARG A 271 1.79 20.58 8.27
N PRO A 272 2.14 21.58 7.45
CA PRO A 272 2.88 21.35 6.19
C PRO A 272 4.18 20.54 6.36
N TRP A 273 4.90 20.71 7.48
CA TRP A 273 6.14 20.02 7.77
C TRP A 273 5.96 18.60 8.40
N SER A 274 4.72 18.24 8.77
CA SER A 274 4.47 16.94 9.44
C SER A 274 4.90 15.73 8.62
N PRO A 275 4.70 15.64 7.29
CA PRO A 275 5.19 14.52 6.49
C PRO A 275 6.71 14.38 6.55
N ALA A 276 7.44 15.51 6.41
CA ALA A 276 8.89 15.52 6.46
C ALA A 276 9.43 15.01 7.81
N LEU A 277 8.87 15.48 8.93
CA LEU A 277 9.28 15.02 10.26
C LEU A 277 9.06 13.50 10.44
N ARG A 278 7.93 12.97 9.95
CA ARG A 278 7.62 11.54 10.04
C ARG A 278 8.60 10.71 9.20
N ILE A 279 8.94 11.18 7.99
CA ILE A 279 9.96 10.56 7.13
C ILE A 279 11.34 10.60 7.81
N LEU A 280 11.70 11.71 8.49
CA LEU A 280 12.97 11.81 9.23
C LEU A 280 13.06 10.82 10.38
N VAL A 281 11.96 10.49 11.05
CA VAL A 281 11.93 9.44 12.08
C VAL A 281 12.26 8.07 11.45
N VAL A 282 11.66 7.75 10.30
CA VAL A 282 11.95 6.49 9.57
C VAL A 282 13.41 6.47 9.12
N LEU A 283 13.91 7.59 8.57
CA LEU A 283 15.31 7.74 8.15
C LEU A 283 16.28 7.53 9.32
N ALA A 284 16.00 8.12 10.48
CA ALA A 284 16.86 7.97 11.66
C ALA A 284 16.95 6.51 12.11
N GLY A 285 15.82 5.79 12.17
CA GLY A 285 15.80 4.36 12.49
C GLY A 285 16.54 3.51 11.46
N THR A 286 16.30 3.78 10.17
CA THR A 286 16.98 3.06 9.08
C THR A 286 18.48 3.33 9.04
N ALA A 287 18.90 4.59 9.17
CA ALA A 287 20.32 4.95 9.21
C ALA A 287 21.04 4.36 10.42
N ALA A 288 20.38 4.28 11.56
CA ALA A 288 20.95 3.66 12.78
C ALA A 288 21.24 2.15 12.59
N CYS A 289 20.59 1.47 11.64
CA CYS A 289 20.91 0.07 11.31
C CYS A 289 22.34 -0.09 10.77
N LEU A 290 22.95 0.97 10.21
CA LEU A 290 24.34 0.95 9.72
C LEU A 290 25.38 0.81 10.84
N VAL A 291 25.02 1.13 12.08
CA VAL A 291 25.92 1.04 13.24
C VAL A 291 26.18 -0.40 13.64
N SER A 292 25.16 -1.26 13.61
CA SER A 292 25.27 -2.66 13.98
C SER A 292 24.16 -3.50 13.39
N LEU A 293 24.51 -4.69 12.92
CA LEU A 293 23.53 -5.71 12.45
C LEU A 293 23.12 -6.68 13.57
N ASN A 294 23.43 -6.36 14.85
CA ASN A 294 22.95 -7.16 15.98
C ASN A 294 21.42 -7.09 16.07
N ILE A 295 20.78 -8.25 16.25
CA ILE A 295 19.31 -8.38 16.25
C ILE A 295 18.64 -7.43 17.27
N TRP A 296 19.16 -7.32 18.48
CA TRP A 296 18.59 -6.47 19.53
C TRP A 296 18.67 -4.99 19.17
N TRP A 297 19.80 -4.58 18.58
CA TRP A 297 19.97 -3.23 18.07
C TRP A 297 18.97 -2.94 16.93
N LEU A 298 18.89 -3.82 15.93
CA LEU A 298 17.99 -3.68 14.81
C LEU A 298 16.51 -3.60 15.26
N CYS A 299 16.13 -4.44 16.23
CA CYS A 299 14.78 -4.38 16.80
C CYS A 299 14.44 -3.02 17.40
N VAL A 300 15.36 -2.43 18.18
CA VAL A 300 15.13 -1.13 18.83
C VAL A 300 15.06 0.00 17.80
N VAL A 301 16.06 0.10 16.91
CA VAL A 301 16.14 1.23 15.98
C VAL A 301 15.06 1.17 14.91
N LEU A 302 14.68 -0.03 14.45
CA LEU A 302 13.60 -0.20 13.47
C LEU A 302 12.23 -0.05 14.12
N PHE A 303 12.03 -0.42 15.39
CA PHE A 303 10.80 -0.08 16.10
C PHE A 303 10.58 1.44 16.13
N ILE A 304 11.64 2.20 16.46
CA ILE A 304 11.60 3.67 16.48
C ILE A 304 11.34 4.22 15.06
N GLY A 305 12.06 3.71 14.07
CA GLY A 305 11.83 4.07 12.65
C GLY A 305 10.39 3.78 12.22
N GLY A 306 9.88 2.61 12.60
CA GLY A 306 8.51 2.19 12.33
C GLY A 306 7.46 3.20 12.77
N LEU A 307 7.67 3.89 13.92
CA LEU A 307 6.72 4.89 14.43
C LEU A 307 6.36 5.99 13.41
N GLY A 308 7.21 6.26 12.44
CA GLY A 308 6.96 7.24 11.38
C GLY A 308 6.15 6.72 10.19
N THR A 309 6.04 5.40 10.02
CA THR A 309 5.57 4.74 8.79
C THR A 309 4.08 4.95 8.52
N ALA A 310 3.20 4.35 9.31
CA ALA A 310 1.75 4.50 9.13
C ALA A 310 1.30 5.98 9.22
N PRO A 311 1.86 6.82 10.11
CA PRO A 311 1.58 8.26 10.08
C PRO A 311 1.94 8.95 8.75
N THR A 312 3.02 8.54 8.07
CA THR A 312 3.39 9.10 6.76
C THR A 312 2.36 8.75 5.69
N PHE A 313 1.92 7.49 5.60
CA PHE A 313 0.85 7.08 4.68
C PHE A 313 -0.47 7.80 4.97
N ALA A 314 -0.82 7.97 6.26
CA ALA A 314 -1.99 8.73 6.66
C ALA A 314 -1.88 10.21 6.24
N ALA A 315 -0.68 10.82 6.35
CA ALA A 315 -0.47 12.18 5.92
C ALA A 315 -0.67 12.37 4.41
N VAL A 316 -0.11 11.49 3.58
CA VAL A 316 -0.32 11.51 2.12
C VAL A 316 -1.81 11.39 1.81
N SER A 317 -2.53 10.48 2.49
CA SER A 317 -3.97 10.30 2.29
C SER A 317 -4.78 11.54 2.68
N ASN A 318 -4.43 12.19 3.79
CA ASN A 318 -5.07 13.41 4.26
C ASN A 318 -4.86 14.59 3.28
N ILE A 319 -3.63 14.74 2.76
CA ILE A 319 -3.28 15.76 1.77
C ILE A 319 -4.16 15.60 0.53
N VAL A 320 -4.24 14.40 -0.03
CA VAL A 320 -5.04 14.13 -1.22
C VAL A 320 -6.53 14.39 -0.95
N SER A 321 -7.05 13.86 0.16
CA SER A 321 -8.47 14.04 0.51
C SER A 321 -8.86 15.51 0.68
N SER A 322 -7.95 16.37 1.15
CA SER A 322 -8.22 17.80 1.40
C SER A 322 -8.00 18.71 0.19
N THR A 323 -7.30 18.24 -0.84
CA THR A 323 -6.88 19.10 -1.97
C THR A 323 -7.49 18.73 -3.31
N VAL A 324 -7.95 17.48 -3.45
CA VAL A 324 -8.52 16.95 -4.70
C VAL A 324 -10.03 16.91 -4.62
N ARG A 325 -10.71 17.27 -5.71
CA ARG A 325 -12.18 17.17 -5.80
C ARG A 325 -12.64 15.75 -5.59
N PHE A 326 -13.80 15.58 -4.99
CA PHE A 326 -14.32 14.24 -4.66
C PHE A 326 -14.41 13.31 -5.87
N SER A 327 -14.86 13.81 -7.03
CA SER A 327 -14.93 13.04 -8.30
C SER A 327 -13.58 12.57 -8.84
N GLU A 328 -12.49 13.22 -8.46
CA GLU A 328 -11.12 12.94 -8.92
C GLU A 328 -10.29 12.18 -7.87
N THR A 329 -10.79 12.04 -6.64
CA THR A 329 -10.06 11.47 -5.49
C THR A 329 -9.67 10.01 -5.73
N ALA A 330 -10.55 9.20 -6.32
CA ALA A 330 -10.25 7.79 -6.61
C ALA A 330 -9.08 7.65 -7.62
N GLU A 331 -9.05 8.49 -8.66
CA GLU A 331 -7.95 8.51 -9.63
C GLU A 331 -6.64 8.97 -8.98
N ALA A 332 -6.68 9.99 -8.10
CA ALA A 332 -5.52 10.44 -7.35
C ALA A 332 -4.90 9.33 -6.49
N TYR A 333 -5.74 8.57 -5.77
CA TYR A 333 -5.26 7.39 -5.03
C TYR A 333 -4.76 6.26 -5.94
N GLY A 334 -5.29 6.14 -7.15
CA GLY A 334 -4.78 5.21 -8.15
C GLY A 334 -3.33 5.57 -8.55
N TRP A 335 -3.04 6.84 -8.78
CA TRP A 335 -1.68 7.30 -9.10
C TRP A 335 -0.71 7.12 -7.94
N ILE A 336 -1.14 7.39 -6.70
CA ILE A 336 -0.34 7.09 -5.49
C ILE A 336 -0.02 5.60 -5.42
N GLY A 337 -1.01 4.74 -5.69
CA GLY A 337 -0.81 3.30 -5.75
C GLY A 337 0.20 2.88 -6.82
N THR A 338 0.16 3.50 -8.00
CA THR A 338 1.17 3.28 -9.06
C THR A 338 2.57 3.68 -8.56
N GLY A 339 2.71 4.86 -7.91
CA GLY A 339 3.97 5.27 -7.30
C GLY A 339 4.50 4.25 -6.30
N THR A 340 3.62 3.72 -5.45
CA THR A 340 3.95 2.66 -4.49
C THR A 340 4.48 1.41 -5.17
N LEU A 341 3.79 0.88 -6.19
CA LEU A 341 4.18 -0.35 -6.90
C LEU A 341 5.50 -0.21 -7.65
N VAL A 342 5.68 0.91 -8.36
CA VAL A 342 6.96 1.21 -9.05
C VAL A 342 8.07 1.39 -8.02
N GLY A 343 7.75 1.97 -6.85
CA GLY A 343 8.67 2.10 -5.73
C GLY A 343 9.18 0.74 -5.23
N VAL A 344 8.27 -0.22 -4.98
CA VAL A 344 8.67 -1.61 -4.60
C VAL A 344 9.65 -2.19 -5.60
N ALA A 345 9.31 -2.17 -6.90
CA ALA A 345 10.15 -2.75 -7.93
C ALA A 345 11.53 -2.09 -8.00
N THR A 346 11.56 -0.75 -7.95
CA THR A 346 12.83 0.02 -7.99
C THR A 346 13.68 -0.23 -6.75
N GLY A 347 13.06 -0.20 -5.56
CA GLY A 347 13.76 -0.43 -4.29
C GLY A 347 14.34 -1.82 -4.19
N SER A 348 13.60 -2.86 -4.60
CA SER A 348 14.08 -4.24 -4.63
C SER A 348 15.23 -4.43 -5.61
N ALA A 349 15.14 -3.83 -6.81
CA ALA A 349 16.20 -3.91 -7.81
C ALA A 349 17.51 -3.23 -7.33
N LEU A 350 17.38 -2.02 -6.77
CA LEU A 350 18.54 -1.29 -6.22
C LEU A 350 19.15 -2.02 -5.02
N ALA A 351 18.31 -2.60 -4.15
CA ALA A 351 18.78 -3.39 -3.02
C ALA A 351 19.52 -4.65 -3.47
N GLY A 352 19.02 -5.36 -4.48
CA GLY A 352 19.70 -6.55 -5.03
C GLY A 352 21.11 -6.24 -5.46
N VAL A 353 21.28 -5.22 -6.31
CA VAL A 353 22.62 -4.76 -6.76
C VAL A 353 23.50 -4.33 -5.57
N ALA A 354 22.92 -3.63 -4.60
CA ALA A 354 23.67 -3.14 -3.45
C ALA A 354 24.09 -4.27 -2.50
N ILE A 355 23.28 -5.34 -2.39
CA ILE A 355 23.65 -6.55 -1.63
C ILE A 355 24.82 -7.26 -2.28
N ASP A 356 24.84 -7.39 -3.60
CA ASP A 356 25.94 -8.00 -4.34
C ASP A 356 27.27 -7.23 -4.16
N LEU A 357 27.21 -5.91 -4.01
CA LEU A 357 28.38 -5.04 -3.84
C LEU A 357 28.83 -4.87 -2.39
N GLY A 358 27.92 -4.82 -1.44
CA GLY A 358 28.22 -4.41 -0.06
C GLY A 358 27.43 -5.18 1.02
N GLY A 359 26.84 -6.32 0.65
CA GLY A 359 26.05 -7.12 1.58
C GLY A 359 24.84 -6.35 2.15
N ALA A 360 24.41 -6.74 3.34
CA ALA A 360 23.29 -6.11 4.04
C ALA A 360 23.45 -4.58 4.20
N HIS A 361 24.67 -4.11 4.51
CA HIS A 361 24.94 -2.68 4.65
C HIS A 361 24.69 -1.90 3.35
N GLY A 362 24.97 -2.50 2.18
CA GLY A 362 24.70 -1.90 0.88
C GLY A 362 23.21 -1.60 0.69
N ALA A 363 22.33 -2.55 0.97
CA ALA A 363 20.89 -2.37 0.87
C ALA A 363 20.35 -1.35 1.89
N ILE A 364 20.88 -1.36 3.12
CA ILE A 364 20.52 -0.38 4.16
C ILE A 364 20.92 1.03 3.74
N LEU A 365 22.11 1.21 3.12
CA LEU A 365 22.54 2.50 2.56
C LEU A 365 21.60 2.98 1.45
N VAL A 366 21.19 2.10 0.54
CA VAL A 366 20.20 2.41 -0.50
C VAL A 366 18.90 2.86 0.13
N SER A 367 18.40 2.14 1.13
CA SER A 367 17.17 2.50 1.86
C SER A 367 17.28 3.89 2.49
N ALA A 368 18.36 4.15 3.22
CA ALA A 368 18.63 5.45 3.84
C ALA A 368 18.74 6.57 2.78
N GLY A 369 19.44 6.33 1.66
CA GLY A 369 19.56 7.28 0.57
C GLY A 369 18.22 7.64 -0.07
N LEU A 370 17.35 6.65 -0.30
CA LEU A 370 15.98 6.86 -0.79
C LEU A 370 15.14 7.68 0.19
N LEU A 371 15.28 7.45 1.50
CA LEU A 371 14.60 8.25 2.53
C LEU A 371 15.15 9.67 2.63
N VAL A 372 16.45 9.89 2.41
CA VAL A 372 17.04 11.24 2.32
C VAL A 372 16.41 12.00 1.15
N VAL A 373 16.35 11.38 -0.04
CA VAL A 373 15.70 12.00 -1.21
C VAL A 373 14.23 12.29 -0.91
N CYS A 374 13.52 11.35 -0.29
CA CYS A 374 12.11 11.52 0.11
C CYS A 374 11.94 12.70 1.07
N ALA A 375 12.81 12.82 2.09
CA ALA A 375 12.79 13.93 3.04
C ALA A 375 13.09 15.28 2.39
N ILE A 376 14.08 15.33 1.49
CA ILE A 376 14.39 16.54 0.70
C ILE A 376 13.18 16.98 -0.11
N ILE A 377 12.51 16.04 -0.81
CA ILE A 377 11.32 16.34 -1.59
C ILE A 377 10.21 16.87 -0.68
N ALA A 378 9.96 16.21 0.47
CA ALA A 378 8.94 16.65 1.41
C ALA A 378 9.23 18.05 1.96
N LEU A 379 10.49 18.40 2.23
CA LEU A 379 10.91 19.72 2.69
C LEU A 379 10.84 20.78 1.57
N ALA A 380 11.33 20.45 0.38
CA ALA A 380 11.31 21.38 -0.77
C ALA A 380 9.90 21.73 -1.22
N THR A 381 8.93 20.85 -0.95
CA THR A 381 7.54 20.99 -1.38
C THR A 381 6.62 21.58 -0.31
N LEU A 382 7.14 22.04 0.82
CA LEU A 382 6.36 22.59 1.94
C LEU A 382 5.34 23.66 1.52
N ARG A 383 5.70 24.52 0.55
CA ARG A 383 4.83 25.59 0.04
C ARG A 383 3.54 25.11 -0.64
N TRP A 384 3.53 23.86 -1.10
CA TRP A 384 2.36 23.23 -1.75
C TRP A 384 1.56 22.36 -0.79
N MET A 385 2.08 22.13 0.43
CA MET A 385 1.41 21.32 1.44
C MET A 385 0.35 22.15 2.16
N PRO A 386 -0.90 21.62 2.29
CA PRO A 386 -1.95 22.31 3.01
C PRO A 386 -1.64 22.33 4.52
N ASP A 387 -1.97 23.45 5.19
CA ASP A 387 -2.07 23.49 6.65
C ASP A 387 -3.47 23.04 7.05
N LEU A 388 -3.55 21.87 7.65
CA LEU A 388 -4.81 21.26 8.10
C LEU A 388 -5.03 21.44 9.61
N LYS A 389 -4.25 22.30 10.26
CA LYS A 389 -4.42 22.59 11.69
C LYS A 389 -5.78 23.24 11.94
N GLY A 390 -6.60 22.63 12.79
CA GLY A 390 -7.92 23.14 13.15
C GLY A 390 -8.96 23.14 12.01
N ARG A 391 -8.66 22.53 10.86
CA ARG A 391 -9.59 22.41 9.73
C ARG A 391 -10.16 21.01 9.62
N SER A 392 -11.43 20.89 9.19
CA SER A 392 -11.98 19.62 8.79
C SER A 392 -11.36 19.19 7.45
N ILE A 393 -10.98 17.90 7.36
CA ILE A 393 -10.45 17.30 6.13
C ILE A 393 -11.65 16.91 5.26
N GLU A 394 -12.06 17.83 4.41
CA GLU A 394 -13.16 17.59 3.45
C GLU A 394 -12.69 17.90 2.03
N PRO A 395 -13.09 17.08 1.06
CA PRO A 395 -12.79 17.36 -0.34
C PRO A 395 -13.37 18.73 -0.77
N PRO A 396 -12.69 19.49 -1.63
CA PRO A 396 -13.23 20.71 -2.19
C PRO A 396 -14.56 20.47 -2.91
N PRO A 397 -15.50 21.44 -2.90
CA PRO A 397 -16.78 21.30 -3.56
C PRO A 397 -16.62 21.11 -5.08
N GLU A 398 -17.52 20.35 -5.69
CA GLU A 398 -17.51 20.03 -7.14
C GLU A 398 -17.72 21.26 -8.03
N THR A 399 -18.51 22.20 -7.58
CA THR A 399 -18.77 23.48 -8.26
C THR A 399 -17.94 24.56 -7.59
N GLY A 400 -17.23 25.37 -8.41
CA GLY A 400 -16.50 26.55 -7.94
C GLY A 400 -17.41 27.70 -7.44
N THR A 401 -18.59 27.39 -6.94
CA THR A 401 -19.44 28.33 -6.21
C THR A 401 -18.79 28.61 -4.87
N LEU A 402 -18.12 29.74 -4.77
CA LEU A 402 -17.83 30.41 -3.50
C LEU A 402 -19.14 30.43 -2.69
N THR A 403 -19.21 29.66 -1.61
CA THR A 403 -20.18 29.94 -0.56
C THR A 403 -19.78 31.30 0.02
N ILE A 404 -20.38 32.34 -0.47
CA ILE A 404 -20.37 33.66 0.19
C ILE A 404 -21.03 33.40 1.54
N PRO A 405 -20.37 33.62 2.68
CA PRO A 405 -21.08 33.57 3.95
C PRO A 405 -22.13 34.66 3.89
N LEU A 406 -23.39 34.25 3.99
CA LEU A 406 -24.50 35.18 4.19
C LEU A 406 -24.24 35.97 5.48
N PRO A 407 -24.52 37.26 5.49
CA PRO A 407 -24.25 38.16 6.59
C PRO A 407 -24.97 37.75 7.88
#